data_925b2aedc36673a1b0dfb55094db04f1
#
_entry.id   925b2aedc36673a1b0dfb55094db04f1
#
_cell.length_a   1.000
_cell.length_b   1.000
_cell.length_c   1.000
_cell.angle_alpha   90.00
_cell.angle_beta   90.00
_cell.angle_gamma   90.00
#
_symmetry.space_group_name_H-M   'P 1'
#
loop_
_entity.id
_entity.type
_entity.pdbx_description
1 polymer ?
#
loop_
_entity_poly.entity_id
_entity_poly.type
_entity_poly.pdbx_seq_one_letter_code
_entity_poly.pdbx_strand_id
1 'polypeptide(L)'
;MKGKLIWSILWAMIGVLVIVFGIMVIGLPRLPHEVYLLVLLPFIVVFFLLGVTLLVLTIKTKVRGMLKGFLLLTGASPVAMLVFGILHNVISGLMNFEEPVCFLIAVIVCPVGFLVGAVGSIVLAVKKSRMEKKPVSSPL
;
A
#
# COMPACT_ATOMS: atom_id res chain seq x y z
N MET A 1 15.07 0.48 -16.67
CA MET A 1 13.70 -0.03 -16.82
C MET A 1 13.03 -0.40 -15.50
N LYS A 2 13.65 -1.18 -14.61
CA LYS A 2 13.03 -1.63 -13.34
C LYS A 2 12.63 -0.50 -12.38
N GLY A 3 13.37 0.61 -12.34
CA GLY A 3 13.00 1.77 -11.50
C GLY A 3 11.72 2.47 -11.94
N LYS A 4 11.50 2.64 -13.23
CA LYS A 4 10.26 3.25 -13.76
C LYS A 4 9.03 2.39 -13.42
N LEU A 5 9.18 1.05 -13.49
CA LEU A 5 8.11 0.11 -13.16
C LEU A 5 7.70 0.20 -11.68
N ILE A 6 8.67 0.29 -10.76
CA ILE A 6 8.38 0.49 -9.32
C ILE A 6 7.55 1.76 -9.09
N TRP A 7 7.91 2.85 -9.76
CA TRP A 7 7.18 4.11 -9.64
C TRP A 7 5.77 4.03 -10.24
N SER A 8 5.61 3.37 -11.40
CA SER A 8 4.28 3.14 -11.99
C SER A 8 3.37 2.34 -11.05
N ILE A 9 3.90 1.30 -10.43
CA ILE A 9 3.13 0.48 -9.49
C ILE A 9 2.77 1.29 -8.24
N LEU A 10 3.69 2.07 -7.69
CA LEU A 10 3.42 2.93 -6.54
C LEU A 10 2.28 3.93 -6.83
N TRP A 11 2.32 4.60 -7.98
CA TRP A 11 1.26 5.52 -8.39
C TRP A 11 -0.07 4.81 -8.66
N ALA A 12 -0.04 3.61 -9.25
CA ALA A 12 -1.23 2.79 -9.43
C ALA A 12 -1.87 2.41 -8.08
N MET A 13 -1.06 2.04 -7.07
CA MET A 13 -1.55 1.73 -5.73
C MET A 13 -2.20 2.94 -5.06
N ILE A 14 -1.57 4.12 -5.17
CA ILE A 14 -2.15 5.38 -4.66
C ILE A 14 -3.48 5.67 -5.36
N GLY A 15 -3.54 5.52 -6.69
CA GLY A 15 -4.76 5.70 -7.48
C GLY A 15 -5.90 4.78 -7.04
N VAL A 16 -5.61 3.48 -6.86
CA VAL A 16 -6.59 2.51 -6.36
C VAL A 16 -7.08 2.89 -4.97
N LEU A 17 -6.18 3.31 -4.07
CA LEU A 17 -6.57 3.74 -2.72
C LEU A 17 -7.50 4.96 -2.76
N VAL A 18 -7.20 5.95 -3.59
CA VAL A 18 -8.04 7.16 -3.74
C VAL A 18 -9.42 6.80 -4.30
N ILE A 19 -9.49 5.89 -5.28
CA ILE A 19 -10.76 5.41 -5.85
C ILE A 19 -11.58 4.68 -4.79
N VAL A 20 -10.95 3.75 -4.05
CA VAL A 20 -11.62 3.00 -2.97
C VAL A 20 -12.14 3.96 -1.89
N PHE A 21 -11.34 4.92 -1.46
CA PHE A 21 -11.75 5.92 -0.49
C PHE A 21 -12.90 6.79 -1.01
N GLY A 22 -12.84 7.21 -2.28
CA GLY A 22 -13.92 7.94 -2.94
C GLY A 22 -15.23 7.15 -2.97
N ILE A 23 -15.18 5.85 -3.33
CA ILE A 23 -16.34 4.96 -3.31
C ILE A 23 -16.89 4.81 -1.88
N MET A 24 -16.02 4.68 -0.88
CA MET A 24 -16.43 4.60 0.52
C MET A 24 -17.15 5.87 0.98
N VAL A 25 -16.62 7.03 0.69
CA VAL A 25 -17.21 8.31 1.14
C VAL A 25 -18.51 8.63 0.42
N ILE A 26 -18.58 8.37 -0.90
CA ILE A 26 -19.74 8.74 -1.72
C ILE A 26 -20.81 7.64 -1.75
N GLY A 27 -20.39 6.37 -1.76
CA GLY A 27 -21.24 5.21 -2.02
C GLY A 27 -21.85 4.55 -0.77
N LEU A 28 -21.18 4.59 0.37
CA LEU A 28 -21.59 3.90 1.60
C LEU A 28 -23.05 4.15 2.06
N PRO A 29 -23.60 5.40 2.01
CA PRO A 29 -24.93 5.63 2.52
C PRO A 29 -26.08 5.15 1.60
N ARG A 30 -25.76 4.71 0.37
CA ARG A 30 -26.79 4.54 -0.69
C ARG A 30 -26.88 3.13 -1.29
N LEU A 31 -25.91 2.25 -1.05
CA LEU A 31 -25.88 0.92 -1.68
C LEU A 31 -26.21 -0.19 -0.66
N PRO A 32 -26.96 -1.24 -1.08
CA PRO A 32 -27.10 -2.45 -0.28
C PRO A 32 -25.72 -3.07 0.00
N HIS A 33 -25.54 -3.62 1.19
CA HIS A 33 -24.27 -4.18 1.66
C HIS A 33 -23.66 -5.20 0.68
N GLU A 34 -24.49 -6.02 0.04
CA GLU A 34 -24.06 -7.03 -0.93
C GLU A 34 -23.44 -6.41 -2.20
N VAL A 35 -24.08 -5.36 -2.71
CA VAL A 35 -23.59 -4.62 -3.90
C VAL A 35 -22.29 -3.90 -3.59
N TYR A 36 -22.20 -3.33 -2.39
CA TYR A 36 -21.00 -2.65 -1.92
C TYR A 36 -19.80 -3.59 -1.86
N LEU A 37 -19.96 -4.78 -1.29
CA LEU A 37 -18.91 -5.81 -1.25
C LEU A 37 -18.50 -6.28 -2.65
N LEU A 38 -19.45 -6.48 -3.55
CA LEU A 38 -19.19 -6.91 -4.93
C LEU A 38 -18.35 -5.86 -5.70
N VAL A 39 -18.64 -4.58 -5.48
CA VAL A 39 -17.88 -3.49 -6.12
C VAL A 39 -16.49 -3.34 -5.49
N LEU A 40 -16.35 -3.51 -4.18
CA LEU A 40 -15.08 -3.30 -3.48
C LEU A 40 -14.09 -4.45 -3.68
N LEU A 41 -14.58 -5.69 -3.82
CA LEU A 41 -13.77 -6.90 -3.93
C LEU A 41 -12.69 -6.83 -5.04
N PRO A 42 -13.00 -6.43 -6.29
CA PRO A 42 -11.98 -6.34 -7.34
C PRO A 42 -10.88 -5.33 -7.01
N PHE A 43 -11.21 -4.22 -6.37
CA PHE A 43 -10.21 -3.23 -5.96
C PHE A 43 -9.29 -3.77 -4.87
N ILE A 44 -9.81 -4.53 -3.90
CA ILE A 44 -9.01 -5.19 -2.86
C ILE A 44 -8.04 -6.18 -3.50
N VAL A 45 -8.51 -7.01 -4.44
CA VAL A 45 -7.67 -7.99 -5.16
C VAL A 45 -6.58 -7.29 -5.97
N VAL A 46 -6.92 -6.25 -6.73
CA VAL A 46 -5.94 -5.47 -7.51
C VAL A 46 -4.91 -4.82 -6.59
N PHE A 47 -5.34 -4.23 -5.48
CA PHE A 47 -4.45 -3.59 -4.51
C PHE A 47 -3.49 -4.58 -3.86
N PHE A 48 -3.96 -5.77 -3.53
CA PHE A 48 -3.15 -6.87 -3.04
C PHE A 48 -2.10 -7.32 -4.07
N LEU A 49 -2.51 -7.58 -5.31
CA LEU A 49 -1.61 -8.00 -6.39
C LEU A 49 -0.53 -6.95 -6.69
N LEU A 50 -0.89 -5.67 -6.68
CA LEU A 50 0.07 -4.57 -6.81
C LEU A 50 1.05 -4.54 -5.65
N GLY A 51 0.58 -4.78 -4.40
CA GLY A 51 1.43 -4.88 -3.21
C GLY A 51 2.45 -6.01 -3.30
N VAL A 52 2.00 -7.22 -3.67
CA VAL A 52 2.88 -8.39 -3.90
C VAL A 52 3.91 -8.08 -4.99
N THR A 53 3.46 -7.50 -6.11
CA THR A 53 4.34 -7.14 -7.22
C THR A 53 5.40 -6.12 -6.78
N LEU A 54 5.01 -5.10 -6.03
CA LEU A 54 5.93 -4.10 -5.48
C LEU A 54 6.97 -4.73 -4.55
N LEU A 55 6.55 -5.64 -3.66
CA LEU A 55 7.44 -6.39 -2.77
C LEU A 55 8.48 -7.17 -3.58
N VAL A 56 8.03 -8.00 -4.51
CA VAL A 56 8.91 -8.85 -5.34
C VAL A 56 9.90 -8.00 -6.14
N LEU A 57 9.44 -6.91 -6.75
CA LEU A 57 10.31 -6.00 -7.49
C LEU A 57 11.31 -5.29 -6.59
N THR A 58 10.91 -4.86 -5.39
CA THR A 58 11.79 -4.19 -4.43
C THR A 58 12.87 -5.14 -3.91
N ILE A 59 12.53 -6.41 -3.68
CA ILE A 59 13.50 -7.44 -3.26
C ILE A 59 14.49 -7.76 -4.39
N LYS A 60 13.98 -7.92 -5.63
CA LYS A 60 14.77 -8.28 -6.81
C LYS A 60 15.58 -7.11 -7.41
N THR A 61 15.28 -5.88 -7.05
CA THR A 61 16.00 -4.69 -7.53
C THR A 61 17.11 -4.31 -6.54
N LYS A 62 18.20 -3.74 -7.08
CA LYS A 62 19.32 -3.25 -6.28
C LYS A 62 19.02 -1.93 -5.54
N VAL A 63 17.74 -1.67 -5.18
CA VAL A 63 17.40 -0.54 -4.32
C VAL A 63 18.02 -0.77 -2.95
N ARG A 64 18.74 0.23 -2.43
CA ARG A 64 19.46 0.15 -1.15
C ARG A 64 19.07 1.27 -0.21
N GLY A 65 19.34 1.10 1.08
CA GLY A 65 19.12 2.10 2.12
C GLY A 65 17.64 2.27 2.49
N MET A 66 17.31 3.45 3.03
CA MET A 66 15.98 3.76 3.56
C MET A 66 14.86 3.67 2.52
N LEU A 67 15.15 4.00 1.26
CA LEU A 67 14.16 3.87 0.17
C LEU A 67 13.65 2.44 0.02
N LYS A 68 14.52 1.44 0.16
CA LYS A 68 14.12 0.03 0.15
C LYS A 68 13.16 -0.29 1.28
N GLY A 69 13.44 0.19 2.49
CA GLY A 69 12.58 -0.02 3.66
C GLY A 69 11.17 0.56 3.46
N PHE A 70 11.07 1.78 2.95
CA PHE A 70 9.77 2.41 2.69
C PHE A 70 8.99 1.70 1.56
N LEU A 71 9.65 1.28 0.49
CA LEU A 71 9.01 0.50 -0.58
C LEU A 71 8.53 -0.88 -0.08
N LEU A 72 9.32 -1.55 0.77
CA LEU A 72 8.90 -2.81 1.39
C LEU A 72 7.68 -2.60 2.30
N LEU A 73 7.68 -1.54 3.12
CA LEU A 73 6.56 -1.21 3.98
C LEU A 73 5.29 -0.93 3.16
N THR A 74 5.42 -0.17 2.06
CA THR A 74 4.30 0.11 1.16
C THR A 74 3.72 -1.16 0.54
N GLY A 75 4.57 -2.07 0.08
CA GLY A 75 4.13 -3.33 -0.54
C GLY A 75 3.63 -4.36 0.48
N ALA A 76 4.20 -4.38 1.69
CA ALA A 76 3.79 -5.31 2.75
C ALA A 76 2.41 -4.94 3.36
N SER A 77 2.08 -3.66 3.42
CA SER A 77 0.84 -3.19 4.04
C SER A 77 -0.43 -3.80 3.42
N PRO A 78 -0.67 -3.80 2.09
CA PRO A 78 -1.86 -4.44 1.53
C PRO A 78 -1.86 -5.96 1.69
N VAL A 79 -0.68 -6.59 1.69
CA VAL A 79 -0.57 -8.03 1.93
C VAL A 79 -0.95 -8.36 3.38
N ALA A 80 -0.42 -7.62 4.34
CA ALA A 80 -0.74 -7.75 5.76
C ALA A 80 -2.23 -7.46 6.02
N MET A 81 -2.78 -6.42 5.40
CA MET A 81 -4.21 -6.07 5.51
C MET A 81 -5.11 -7.25 5.12
N LEU A 82 -4.82 -7.92 4.00
CA LEU A 82 -5.59 -9.07 3.56
C LEU A 82 -5.42 -10.26 4.52
N VAL A 83 -4.18 -10.58 4.92
CA VAL A 83 -3.88 -11.69 5.83
C VAL A 83 -4.58 -11.50 7.18
N PHE A 84 -4.44 -10.32 7.79
CA PHE A 84 -5.09 -10.03 9.08
C PHE A 84 -6.61 -9.93 8.97
N GLY A 85 -7.14 -9.45 7.84
CA GLY A 85 -8.58 -9.45 7.57
C GLY A 85 -9.15 -10.87 7.48
N ILE A 86 -8.48 -11.78 6.77
CA ILE A 86 -8.87 -13.20 6.71
C ILE A 86 -8.75 -13.83 8.11
N LEU A 87 -7.65 -13.60 8.82
CA LEU A 87 -7.40 -14.16 10.14
C LEU A 87 -8.46 -13.71 11.15
N HIS A 88 -8.85 -12.42 11.13
CA HIS A 88 -9.94 -11.90 11.92
C HIS A 88 -11.24 -12.69 11.70
N ASN A 89 -11.65 -12.87 10.43
CA ASN A 89 -12.87 -13.59 10.09
C ASN A 89 -12.81 -15.08 10.51
N VAL A 90 -11.67 -15.73 10.33
CA VAL A 90 -11.48 -17.14 10.71
C VAL A 90 -11.55 -17.32 12.23
N ILE A 91 -10.82 -16.48 12.99
CA ILE A 91 -10.80 -16.55 14.45
C ILE A 91 -12.18 -16.24 15.03
N SER A 92 -12.82 -15.17 14.56
CA SER A 92 -14.16 -14.78 15.03
C SER A 92 -15.20 -15.85 14.72
N GLY A 93 -15.11 -16.49 13.55
CA GLY A 93 -16.01 -17.60 13.17
C GLY A 93 -15.80 -18.88 13.98
N LEU A 94 -14.53 -19.19 14.35
CA LEU A 94 -14.22 -20.40 15.13
C LEU A 94 -14.52 -20.23 16.63
N MET A 95 -14.28 -19.05 17.17
CA MET A 95 -14.35 -18.81 18.61
C MET A 95 -15.69 -18.24 19.09
N ASN A 96 -16.61 -17.94 18.17
CA ASN A 96 -17.90 -17.29 18.46
C ASN A 96 -17.78 -16.00 19.29
N PHE A 97 -16.64 -15.31 19.18
CA PHE A 97 -16.49 -13.97 19.74
C PHE A 97 -15.69 -13.09 18.76
N GLU A 98 -15.92 -11.78 18.81
CA GLU A 98 -15.20 -10.82 17.98
C GLU A 98 -13.75 -10.66 18.45
N GLU A 99 -12.81 -10.95 17.54
CA GLU A 99 -11.37 -10.77 17.77
C GLU A 99 -10.95 -9.36 17.29
N PRO A 100 -10.70 -8.40 18.18
CA PRO A 100 -10.48 -7.01 17.80
C PRO A 100 -9.04 -6.72 17.32
N VAL A 101 -8.05 -7.53 17.70
CA VAL A 101 -6.63 -7.21 17.44
C VAL A 101 -6.30 -7.32 15.97
N CYS A 102 -6.65 -8.43 15.31
CA CYS A 102 -6.42 -8.60 13.89
C CYS A 102 -7.20 -7.56 13.06
N PHE A 103 -8.42 -7.23 13.49
CA PHE A 103 -9.22 -6.19 12.85
C PHE A 103 -8.53 -4.81 12.94
N LEU A 104 -8.06 -4.41 14.13
CA LEU A 104 -7.35 -3.13 14.32
C LEU A 104 -6.06 -3.06 13.49
N ILE A 105 -5.31 -4.16 13.43
CA ILE A 105 -4.10 -4.23 12.60
C ILE A 105 -4.47 -4.03 11.12
N ALA A 106 -5.48 -4.73 10.62
CA ALA A 106 -5.89 -4.64 9.23
C ALA A 106 -6.42 -3.25 8.84
N VAL A 107 -7.23 -2.62 9.71
CA VAL A 107 -7.97 -1.39 9.40
C VAL A 107 -7.19 -0.12 9.75
N ILE A 108 -6.31 -0.15 10.75
CA ILE A 108 -5.58 1.03 11.22
C ILE A 108 -4.10 0.93 10.89
N VAL A 109 -3.42 -0.14 11.35
CA VAL A 109 -1.96 -0.23 11.23
C VAL A 109 -1.52 -0.38 9.78
N CYS A 110 -2.18 -1.22 8.99
CA CYS A 110 -1.82 -1.44 7.60
C CYS A 110 -2.02 -0.20 6.71
N PRO A 111 -3.16 0.51 6.74
CA PRO A 111 -3.31 1.76 5.98
C PRO A 111 -2.31 2.85 6.38
N VAL A 112 -2.06 3.02 7.68
CA VAL A 112 -1.04 3.97 8.17
C VAL A 112 0.36 3.56 7.68
N GLY A 113 0.71 2.28 7.78
CA GLY A 113 1.97 1.74 7.25
C GLY A 113 2.13 1.98 5.75
N PHE A 114 1.06 1.79 4.98
CA PHE A 114 1.03 2.10 3.55
C PHE A 114 1.31 3.59 3.28
N LEU A 115 0.63 4.50 3.97
CA LEU A 115 0.79 5.94 3.79
C LEU A 115 2.21 6.38 4.15
N VAL A 116 2.74 5.95 5.29
CA VAL A 116 4.11 6.25 5.72
C VAL A 116 5.13 5.71 4.70
N GLY A 117 4.94 4.49 4.22
CA GLY A 117 5.79 3.88 3.21
C GLY A 117 5.75 4.63 1.87
N ALA A 118 4.56 4.97 1.38
CA ALA A 118 4.37 5.66 0.11
C ALA A 118 4.95 7.08 0.15
N VAL A 119 4.60 7.87 1.16
CA VAL A 119 5.10 9.24 1.34
C VAL A 119 6.62 9.24 1.53
N GLY A 120 7.15 8.35 2.39
CA GLY A 120 8.59 8.22 2.61
C GLY A 120 9.35 7.85 1.33
N SER A 121 8.81 6.96 0.51
CA SER A 121 9.37 6.60 -0.79
C SER A 121 9.43 7.80 -1.74
N ILE A 122 8.35 8.57 -1.84
CA ILE A 122 8.26 9.75 -2.72
C ILE A 122 9.25 10.83 -2.25
N VAL A 123 9.26 11.14 -0.97
CA VAL A 123 10.16 12.17 -0.40
C VAL A 123 11.62 11.82 -0.64
N LEU A 124 12.03 10.58 -0.39
CA LEU A 124 13.41 10.16 -0.61
C LEU A 124 13.81 10.19 -2.09
N ALA A 125 12.90 9.82 -2.99
CA ALA A 125 13.18 9.86 -4.42
C ALA A 125 13.34 11.30 -4.92
N VAL A 126 12.46 12.20 -4.52
CA VAL A 126 12.55 13.63 -4.87
C VAL A 126 13.85 14.24 -4.32
N LYS A 127 14.22 13.93 -3.07
CA LYS A 127 15.47 14.40 -2.46
C LYS A 127 16.69 13.90 -3.25
N LYS A 128 16.71 12.63 -3.62
CA LYS A 128 17.80 12.05 -4.42
C LYS A 128 17.92 12.73 -5.79
N SER A 129 16.82 12.90 -6.50
CA SER A 129 16.79 13.58 -7.80
C SER A 129 17.28 15.04 -7.73
N ARG A 130 16.99 15.74 -6.63
CA ARG A 130 17.47 17.11 -6.44
C ARG A 130 18.98 17.18 -6.17
N MET A 131 19.53 16.19 -5.44
CA MET A 131 20.98 16.13 -5.19
C MET A 131 21.78 15.84 -6.46
N GLU A 132 21.26 14.98 -7.34
CA GLU A 132 21.90 14.64 -8.61
C GLU A 132 21.89 15.81 -9.62
N LYS A 133 20.97 16.76 -9.48
CA LYS A 133 20.85 17.95 -10.35
C LYS A 133 21.68 19.15 -9.89
N LYS A 134 22.29 19.13 -8.69
CA LYS A 134 23.21 20.19 -8.29
C LYS A 134 24.51 20.04 -9.08
N PRO A 135 24.88 21.01 -9.96
CA PRO A 135 26.19 20.98 -10.60
C PRO A 135 27.25 21.03 -9.52
N VAL A 136 28.23 20.15 -9.65
CA VAL A 136 29.48 20.25 -8.87
C VAL A 136 30.05 21.62 -9.22
N SER A 137 29.89 22.62 -8.33
CA SER A 137 30.63 23.87 -8.45
C SER A 137 32.11 23.49 -8.40
N SER A 138 32.79 23.56 -9.56
CA SER A 138 34.24 23.35 -9.62
C SER A 138 34.88 24.37 -8.69
N PRO A 139 35.74 23.97 -7.78
CA PRO A 139 36.55 24.90 -7.05
C PRO A 139 37.52 25.53 -8.08
N LEU A 140 37.48 26.86 -8.16
CA LEU A 140 38.53 27.67 -8.78
C LEU A 140 39.80 27.56 -7.97
#